data_67d6116003a35820c0441bd1b83aa3d7
#
_entry.id   67d6116003a35820c0441bd1b83aa3d7
#
_cell.length_a   1.000
_cell.length_b   1.000
_cell.length_c   1.000
_cell.angle_alpha   90.00
_cell.angle_beta   90.00
_cell.angle_gamma   90.00
#
_symmetry.space_group_name_H-M   'P 1'
#
loop_
_entity.id
_entity.type
_entity.pdbx_description
1 polymer ?
#
loop_
_entity_poly.entity_id
_entity_poly.type
_entity_poly.pdbx_seq_one_letter_code
_entity_poly.pdbx_strand_id
1 'polypeptide(L)'
;ARAQAASLDAERARSGPRSLLHGIPIVLKDNYNTVFMPTTGGSVALGGFIPSANATQVDRLIAAGAIILAKTNLHEYAYGITSIGSLLGQTRNPYDIRRVPGGSSGGTAAAIAASLAAIGMGSDTCGSIRIPAAFNNLVGLRPSKGLSSIYGIMPLSHTQDVGGPLARSTEDLAILLDIVAGYDSNDPATLVMRDAEPPEFLARLDDADLSGMRIGKLSAYMTAADAAVRREIESALDWYADQGVEIVDIEIPELATLIGRSGVIGHEFRVDLDQYLALFLSADVSNLNDIVDLGLYHEAVQGALVRSRATVLNDDAYAIALAARDELRATIERIMGDNELDAIAYPPIAELPVFLGENQPGNNCSLAANAGLPALSLPVGFTNSGLPVGVELLGPFLGDARLLAFGHAFEQARNARRAPATTPPLVAGRAPEPQRTALQFEESGLQLQLETVLDVTVNRLDYTINVTAGADQLFAATLIIDGAAFELTDAVVENLIGPGRRRAAGSIFLSPALREALQEQRVYLKVFAEMLPVAGVTRQLP
;
A
#
# COMPACT_ATOMS: atom_id res chain seq x y z
N ALA A 1 8.74 23.68 4.33
CA ALA A 1 7.71 23.23 5.25
C ALA A 1 7.67 24.04 6.56
N ARG A 2 8.78 24.10 7.38
CA ARG A 2 8.75 24.82 8.69
C ARG A 2 8.40 26.30 8.57
N ALA A 3 9.01 27.04 7.62
CA ALA A 3 8.69 28.44 7.39
C ALA A 3 7.24 28.63 6.91
N GLN A 4 6.75 27.72 6.07
CA GLN A 4 5.37 27.70 5.60
C GLN A 4 4.41 27.43 6.77
N ALA A 5 4.72 26.48 7.66
CA ALA A 5 3.93 26.21 8.86
C ALA A 5 3.79 27.46 9.74
N ALA A 6 4.91 28.15 10.05
CA ALA A 6 4.88 29.39 10.82
C ALA A 6 4.06 30.50 10.15
N SER A 7 4.08 30.59 8.81
CA SER A 7 3.24 31.55 8.06
C SER A 7 1.75 31.21 8.17
N LEU A 8 1.42 29.92 8.05
CA LEU A 8 0.03 29.44 8.18
C LEU A 8 -0.49 29.58 9.62
N ASP A 9 0.34 29.33 10.63
CA ASP A 9 -0.01 29.60 12.03
C ASP A 9 -0.36 31.07 12.28
N ALA A 10 0.47 31.98 11.72
CA ALA A 10 0.21 33.43 11.80
C ALA A 10 -1.06 33.85 11.02
N GLU A 11 -1.35 33.22 9.89
CA GLU A 11 -2.58 33.41 9.12
C GLU A 11 -3.79 32.94 9.91
N ARG A 12 -3.74 31.69 10.46
CA ARG A 12 -4.80 31.10 11.28
C ARG A 12 -5.15 31.99 12.47
N ALA A 13 -4.15 32.57 13.12
CA ALA A 13 -4.36 33.46 14.26
C ALA A 13 -5.07 34.78 13.88
N ARG A 14 -4.94 35.24 12.63
CA ARG A 14 -5.53 36.51 12.15
C ARG A 14 -6.90 36.35 11.51
N SER A 15 -7.09 35.30 10.71
CA SER A 15 -8.25 35.14 9.83
C SER A 15 -8.96 33.79 9.95
N GLY A 16 -8.52 32.90 10.85
CA GLY A 16 -9.01 31.53 10.95
C GLY A 16 -8.36 30.59 9.94
N PRO A 17 -8.68 29.27 10.00
CA PRO A 17 -8.17 28.31 9.06
C PRO A 17 -8.84 28.42 7.69
N ARG A 18 -8.13 28.12 6.60
CA ARG A 18 -8.70 28.05 5.25
C ARG A 18 -9.62 26.85 5.08
N SER A 19 -9.25 25.72 5.68
CA SER A 19 -9.97 24.46 5.67
C SER A 19 -9.49 23.56 6.81
N LEU A 20 -9.99 22.33 6.91
CA LEU A 20 -9.51 21.32 7.85
C LEU A 20 -8.06 20.88 7.56
N LEU A 21 -7.55 21.12 6.34
CA LEU A 21 -6.15 20.85 5.99
C LEU A 21 -5.19 22.00 6.29
N HIS A 22 -5.66 23.12 6.85
CA HIS A 22 -4.81 24.28 7.13
C HIS A 22 -3.67 23.96 8.11
N GLY A 23 -2.45 23.97 7.62
CA GLY A 23 -1.24 23.63 8.37
C GLY A 23 -0.93 22.12 8.45
N ILE A 24 -1.75 21.26 7.85
CA ILE A 24 -1.56 19.82 7.88
C ILE A 24 -0.49 19.39 6.87
N PRO A 25 0.57 18.66 7.32
CA PRO A 25 1.58 18.13 6.41
C PRO A 25 1.05 16.90 5.66
N ILE A 26 1.17 16.95 4.32
CA ILE A 26 0.78 15.87 3.42
C ILE A 26 1.95 15.45 2.54
N VAL A 27 1.91 14.24 2.01
CA VAL A 27 2.89 13.74 1.04
C VAL A 27 2.22 13.43 -0.29
N LEU A 28 2.98 13.57 -1.37
CA LEU A 28 2.53 13.33 -2.73
C LEU A 28 3.35 12.22 -3.36
N LYS A 29 2.72 11.28 -4.06
CA LYS A 29 3.42 10.34 -4.93
C LYS A 29 4.25 11.12 -5.95
N ASP A 30 5.45 10.65 -6.24
CA ASP A 30 6.40 11.39 -7.08
C ASP A 30 6.11 11.35 -8.59
N ASN A 31 4.84 11.21 -8.93
CA ASN A 31 4.29 11.50 -10.25
C ASN A 31 3.32 12.71 -10.26
N TYR A 32 3.10 13.37 -9.10
CA TYR A 32 2.36 14.63 -9.01
C TYR A 32 3.30 15.81 -9.27
N ASN A 33 2.99 16.66 -10.23
CA ASN A 33 3.75 17.85 -10.52
C ASN A 33 3.75 18.84 -9.36
N THR A 34 4.94 19.37 -9.07
CA THR A 34 5.15 20.48 -8.14
C THR A 34 6.20 21.41 -8.73
N VAL A 35 5.95 22.74 -8.76
CA VAL A 35 6.90 23.74 -9.29
C VAL A 35 8.08 24.02 -8.36
N PHE A 36 8.14 23.41 -7.18
CA PHE A 36 9.11 23.67 -6.12
C PHE A 36 9.85 22.41 -5.63
N MET A 37 9.53 21.24 -6.14
CA MET A 37 10.25 19.98 -5.91
C MET A 37 10.28 19.18 -7.21
N PRO A 38 11.30 18.34 -7.43
CA PRO A 38 11.35 17.45 -8.59
C PRO A 38 10.13 16.52 -8.66
N THR A 39 9.74 16.15 -9.88
CA THR A 39 8.76 15.13 -10.20
C THR A 39 9.41 14.12 -11.12
N THR A 40 9.80 12.97 -10.57
CA THR A 40 10.75 12.09 -11.24
C THR A 40 10.14 10.81 -11.79
N GLY A 41 8.89 10.49 -11.41
CA GLY A 41 8.32 9.18 -11.73
C GLY A 41 9.10 8.00 -11.16
N GLY A 42 10.00 8.23 -10.17
CA GLY A 42 10.90 7.23 -9.61
C GLY A 42 12.12 6.91 -10.47
N SER A 43 12.34 7.66 -11.58
CA SER A 43 13.37 7.40 -12.57
C SER A 43 14.55 8.35 -12.45
N VAL A 44 15.77 7.81 -12.60
CA VAL A 44 17.00 8.62 -12.73
C VAL A 44 16.99 9.49 -13.99
N ALA A 45 16.27 9.10 -15.04
CA ALA A 45 16.12 9.90 -16.26
C ALA A 45 15.52 11.29 -15.99
N LEU A 46 14.70 11.41 -14.94
CA LEU A 46 14.00 12.63 -14.56
C LEU A 46 14.43 13.15 -13.17
N GLY A 47 15.58 12.71 -12.65
CA GLY A 47 16.01 12.97 -11.28
C GLY A 47 16.09 14.43 -10.85
N GLY A 48 16.29 15.36 -11.78
CA GLY A 48 16.33 16.81 -11.52
C GLY A 48 15.15 17.58 -12.09
N PHE A 49 14.16 16.91 -12.65
CA PHE A 49 13.07 17.55 -13.37
C PHE A 49 12.09 18.26 -12.43
N ILE A 50 11.98 19.58 -12.57
CA ILE A 50 10.99 20.42 -11.91
C ILE A 50 9.97 20.87 -12.97
N PRO A 51 8.69 20.45 -12.87
CA PRO A 51 7.66 20.82 -13.83
C PRO A 51 7.38 22.33 -13.88
N SER A 52 6.90 22.79 -15.04
CA SER A 52 6.52 24.20 -15.26
C SER A 52 5.22 24.61 -14.56
N ALA A 53 4.38 23.64 -14.15
CA ALA A 53 3.13 23.86 -13.44
C ALA A 53 2.87 22.75 -12.41
N ASN A 54 2.15 23.08 -11.35
CA ASN A 54 1.64 22.09 -10.40
C ASN A 54 0.55 21.22 -11.05
N ALA A 55 0.32 20.04 -10.48
CA ALA A 55 -0.92 19.31 -10.74
C ALA A 55 -2.12 20.06 -10.14
N THR A 56 -3.27 20.02 -10.80
CA THR A 56 -4.49 20.71 -10.33
C THR A 56 -4.85 20.33 -8.90
N GLN A 57 -4.74 19.03 -8.54
CA GLN A 57 -4.98 18.59 -7.17
C GLN A 57 -3.99 19.21 -6.17
N VAL A 58 -2.73 19.42 -6.58
CA VAL A 58 -1.70 20.07 -5.72
C VAL A 58 -2.06 21.53 -5.48
N ASP A 59 -2.49 22.25 -6.51
CA ASP A 59 -2.92 23.64 -6.34
C ASP A 59 -4.11 23.78 -5.40
N ARG A 60 -5.10 22.87 -5.50
CA ARG A 60 -6.26 22.82 -4.58
C ARG A 60 -5.84 22.56 -3.13
N LEU A 61 -4.92 21.63 -2.92
CA LEU A 61 -4.40 21.30 -1.59
C LEU A 61 -3.63 22.49 -0.98
N ILE A 62 -2.80 23.17 -1.76
CA ILE A 62 -2.07 24.37 -1.32
C ILE A 62 -3.05 25.52 -1.00
N ALA A 63 -4.06 25.71 -1.84
CA ALA A 63 -5.10 26.71 -1.62
C ALA A 63 -5.90 26.44 -0.34
N ALA A 64 -6.14 25.18 -0.01
CA ALA A 64 -6.77 24.74 1.23
C ALA A 64 -5.88 24.90 2.48
N GLY A 65 -4.61 25.27 2.31
CA GLY A 65 -3.65 25.51 3.39
C GLY A 65 -2.83 24.29 3.79
N ALA A 66 -2.86 23.20 3.02
CA ALA A 66 -2.01 22.03 3.26
C ALA A 66 -0.52 22.36 3.05
N ILE A 67 0.34 21.69 3.79
CA ILE A 67 1.80 21.78 3.65
C ILE A 67 2.28 20.57 2.87
N ILE A 68 2.76 20.78 1.64
CA ILE A 68 3.39 19.68 0.89
C ILE A 68 4.76 19.40 1.52
N LEU A 69 4.83 18.28 2.26
CA LEU A 69 6.00 17.92 3.06
C LEU A 69 7.09 17.29 2.22
N ALA A 70 6.71 16.36 1.35
CA ALA A 70 7.65 15.56 0.55
C ALA A 70 6.97 14.91 -0.66
N LYS A 71 7.82 14.47 -1.62
CA LYS A 71 7.47 13.52 -2.66
C LYS A 71 7.83 12.11 -2.15
N THR A 72 7.01 11.12 -2.45
CA THR A 72 7.19 9.74 -2.01
C THR A 72 7.57 8.83 -3.16
N ASN A 73 8.44 7.85 -2.90
CA ASN A 73 8.84 6.85 -3.89
C ASN A 73 7.63 6.09 -4.46
N LEU A 74 7.81 5.54 -5.65
CA LEU A 74 6.79 4.79 -6.36
C LEU A 74 7.43 3.65 -7.17
N HIS A 75 6.62 2.75 -7.74
CA HIS A 75 7.11 1.92 -8.83
C HIS A 75 7.37 2.80 -10.04
N GLU A 76 8.54 2.70 -10.62
CA GLU A 76 9.02 3.60 -11.69
C GLU A 76 7.99 3.75 -12.81
N TYR A 77 7.69 5.00 -13.20
CA TYR A 77 6.63 5.39 -14.14
C TYR A 77 5.23 4.87 -13.79
N ALA A 78 4.97 4.54 -12.50
CA ALA A 78 3.77 3.87 -12.04
C ALA A 78 3.51 2.49 -12.69
N TYR A 79 4.47 1.91 -13.40
CA TYR A 79 4.33 0.73 -14.24
C TYR A 79 4.63 -0.59 -13.51
N GLY A 80 4.05 -0.76 -12.34
CA GLY A 80 4.14 -1.99 -11.52
C GLY A 80 3.62 -1.80 -10.11
N ILE A 81 3.65 -2.89 -9.31
CA ILE A 81 2.98 -2.96 -8.01
C ILE A 81 3.89 -3.33 -6.84
N THR A 82 5.21 -3.16 -6.97
CA THR A 82 6.19 -3.49 -5.92
C THR A 82 6.95 -2.27 -5.38
N SER A 83 6.77 -1.08 -5.99
CA SER A 83 7.38 0.20 -5.58
C SER A 83 8.90 0.18 -5.56
N ILE A 84 9.47 -0.17 -6.71
CA ILE A 84 10.90 -0.13 -7.01
C ILE A 84 11.15 0.84 -8.16
N GLY A 85 12.26 1.55 -8.13
CA GLY A 85 12.66 2.46 -9.20
C GLY A 85 14.17 2.71 -9.20
N SER A 86 14.69 3.25 -10.31
CA SER A 86 16.12 3.49 -10.51
C SER A 86 16.66 4.64 -9.64
N LEU A 87 15.82 5.61 -9.28
CA LEU A 87 16.28 6.80 -8.53
C LEU A 87 16.48 6.51 -7.04
N LEU A 88 15.50 5.88 -6.36
CA LEU A 88 15.49 5.69 -4.91
C LEU A 88 15.47 4.21 -4.48
N GLY A 89 15.53 3.29 -5.45
CA GLY A 89 15.48 1.85 -5.19
C GLY A 89 14.12 1.37 -4.66
N GLN A 90 14.15 0.38 -3.77
CA GLN A 90 12.98 -0.35 -3.28
C GLN A 90 12.41 0.25 -2.00
N THR A 91 11.15 0.61 -2.04
CA THR A 91 10.36 0.90 -0.82
C THR A 91 10.03 -0.40 -0.10
N ARG A 92 10.10 -0.38 1.23
CA ARG A 92 9.84 -1.54 2.08
C ARG A 92 8.52 -1.40 2.82
N ASN A 93 7.86 -2.54 3.05
CA ASN A 93 6.63 -2.58 3.83
C ASN A 93 6.93 -2.33 5.32
N PRO A 94 6.32 -1.33 5.97
CA PRO A 94 6.59 -1.06 7.38
C PRO A 94 6.09 -2.15 8.34
N TYR A 95 5.21 -3.06 7.92
CA TYR A 95 4.79 -4.20 8.74
C TYR A 95 5.77 -5.38 8.64
N ASP A 96 6.48 -5.53 7.52
CA ASP A 96 7.60 -6.46 7.36
C ASP A 96 8.57 -5.90 6.32
N ILE A 97 9.67 -5.33 6.76
CA ILE A 97 10.66 -4.64 5.90
C ILE A 97 11.37 -5.55 4.88
N ARG A 98 11.15 -6.85 4.95
CA ARG A 98 11.64 -7.81 3.95
C ARG A 98 10.70 -7.94 2.76
N ARG A 99 9.51 -7.31 2.82
CA ARG A 99 8.43 -7.46 1.84
C ARG A 99 8.14 -6.15 1.12
N VAL A 100 7.48 -6.30 -0.03
CA VAL A 100 7.03 -5.16 -0.83
C VAL A 100 5.86 -4.45 -0.16
N PRO A 101 5.74 -3.11 -0.28
CA PRO A 101 4.64 -2.34 0.31
C PRO A 101 3.40 -2.31 -0.60
N GLY A 102 3.39 -3.07 -1.68
CA GLY A 102 2.46 -2.83 -2.77
C GLY A 102 2.90 -1.65 -3.65
N GLY A 103 2.09 -1.30 -4.62
CA GLY A 103 2.43 -0.22 -5.57
C GLY A 103 1.30 0.03 -6.58
N SER A 104 1.53 1.04 -7.38
CA SER A 104 2.75 1.86 -7.50
C SER A 104 2.90 2.97 -6.44
N SER A 105 1.87 3.32 -5.64
CA SER A 105 1.92 4.34 -4.60
C SER A 105 2.47 3.80 -3.25
N GLY A 106 3.41 2.82 -3.27
CA GLY A 106 3.88 2.16 -2.05
C GLY A 106 4.68 3.07 -1.12
N GLY A 107 5.39 4.07 -1.66
CA GLY A 107 6.07 5.06 -0.82
C GLY A 107 5.09 5.95 -0.06
N THR A 108 3.97 6.36 -0.70
CA THR A 108 2.90 7.10 -0.03
C THR A 108 2.29 6.24 1.09
N ALA A 109 1.91 4.99 0.77
CA ALA A 109 1.31 4.09 1.74
C ALA A 109 2.25 3.81 2.92
N ALA A 110 3.52 3.48 2.65
CA ALA A 110 4.51 3.23 3.70
C ALA A 110 4.72 4.46 4.60
N ALA A 111 4.77 5.67 4.02
CA ALA A 111 4.92 6.91 4.77
C ALA A 111 3.73 7.17 5.71
N ILE A 112 2.49 6.98 5.22
CA ILE A 112 1.28 7.19 6.02
C ILE A 112 1.15 6.12 7.11
N ALA A 113 1.38 4.85 6.77
CA ALA A 113 1.37 3.75 7.74
C ALA A 113 2.39 3.98 8.87
N ALA A 114 3.59 4.45 8.51
CA ALA A 114 4.67 4.79 9.43
C ALA A 114 4.49 6.13 10.17
N SER A 115 3.37 6.83 9.97
CA SER A 115 3.08 8.14 10.58
C SER A 115 4.09 9.25 10.26
N LEU A 116 4.74 9.19 9.08
CA LEU A 116 5.64 10.24 8.60
C LEU A 116 4.85 11.47 8.08
N ALA A 117 3.61 11.28 7.69
CA ALA A 117 2.64 12.33 7.38
C ALA A 117 1.23 11.89 7.83
N ALA A 118 0.30 12.84 7.91
CA ALA A 118 -1.08 12.55 8.27
C ALA A 118 -1.79 11.76 7.17
N ILE A 119 -1.70 12.25 5.96
CA ILE A 119 -2.40 11.79 4.75
C ILE A 119 -1.51 11.96 3.53
N GLY A 120 -1.87 11.33 2.41
CA GLY A 120 -1.11 11.47 1.17
C GLY A 120 -1.92 11.17 -0.08
N MET A 121 -1.38 11.67 -1.21
CA MET A 121 -1.96 11.44 -2.53
C MET A 121 -1.21 10.34 -3.28
N GLY A 122 -1.97 9.46 -3.91
CA GLY A 122 -1.51 8.44 -4.83
C GLY A 122 -2.18 8.54 -6.19
N SER A 123 -1.77 7.74 -7.15
CA SER A 123 -2.47 7.53 -8.42
C SER A 123 -2.76 6.06 -8.63
N ASP A 124 -3.87 5.75 -9.30
CA ASP A 124 -4.33 4.38 -9.55
C ASP A 124 -4.72 4.21 -11.02
N THR A 125 -3.87 3.55 -11.77
CA THR A 125 -4.18 3.08 -13.13
C THR A 125 -4.80 1.70 -13.08
N CYS A 126 -4.19 0.81 -12.23
CA CYS A 126 -4.70 -0.53 -11.95
C CYS A 126 -4.23 -0.97 -10.55
N GLY A 127 -4.98 -0.60 -9.50
CA GLY A 127 -4.73 -0.99 -8.11
C GLY A 127 -3.69 -0.15 -7.38
N SER A 128 -3.11 0.87 -8.00
CA SER A 128 -1.94 1.56 -7.45
C SER A 128 -2.21 2.48 -6.24
N ILE A 129 -3.45 2.62 -5.79
CA ILE A 129 -3.85 3.15 -4.48
C ILE A 129 -4.30 1.98 -3.59
N ARG A 130 -5.15 1.09 -4.10
CA ARG A 130 -5.86 0.04 -3.38
C ARG A 130 -4.94 -1.06 -2.86
N ILE A 131 -4.02 -1.56 -3.71
CA ILE A 131 -3.04 -2.58 -3.32
C ILE A 131 -2.09 -2.09 -2.22
N PRO A 132 -1.42 -0.92 -2.35
CA PRO A 132 -0.59 -0.42 -1.26
C PRO A 132 -1.39 -0.04 -0.01
N ALA A 133 -2.66 0.40 -0.12
CA ALA A 133 -3.54 0.59 1.04
C ALA A 133 -3.75 -0.72 1.80
N ALA A 134 -4.12 -1.81 1.10
CA ALA A 134 -4.32 -3.13 1.70
C ALA A 134 -3.05 -3.66 2.40
N PHE A 135 -1.89 -3.55 1.75
CA PHE A 135 -0.62 -4.04 2.29
C PHE A 135 -0.04 -3.19 3.44
N ASN A 136 -0.54 -1.97 3.64
CA ASN A 136 -0.06 -1.06 4.67
C ASN A 136 -1.13 -0.69 5.71
N ASN A 137 -2.22 -1.48 5.80
CA ASN A 137 -3.30 -1.27 6.77
C ASN A 137 -3.86 0.17 6.73
N LEU A 138 -4.17 0.65 5.54
CA LEU A 138 -4.71 1.98 5.25
C LEU A 138 -6.04 1.88 4.53
N VAL A 139 -6.82 2.94 4.63
CA VAL A 139 -7.90 3.22 3.69
C VAL A 139 -7.32 3.89 2.46
N GLY A 140 -7.78 3.47 1.28
CA GLY A 140 -7.36 4.07 0.01
C GLY A 140 -8.51 4.04 -0.99
N LEU A 141 -8.84 5.19 -1.58
CA LEU A 141 -9.90 5.27 -2.57
C LEU A 141 -9.32 5.50 -3.97
N ARG A 142 -9.63 4.57 -4.88
CA ARG A 142 -9.68 4.84 -6.31
C ARG A 142 -11.00 5.57 -6.57
N PRO A 143 -11.01 6.89 -6.86
CA PRO A 143 -12.26 7.57 -7.14
C PRO A 143 -12.83 7.19 -8.51
N SER A 144 -14.11 7.49 -8.72
CA SER A 144 -14.75 7.45 -10.05
C SER A 144 -13.91 8.24 -11.05
N LYS A 145 -13.76 7.70 -12.27
CA LYS A 145 -13.04 8.41 -13.34
C LYS A 145 -13.68 9.76 -13.60
N GLY A 146 -12.88 10.83 -13.49
CA GLY A 146 -13.33 12.20 -13.68
C GLY A 146 -13.89 12.89 -12.43
N LEU A 147 -13.96 12.21 -11.27
CA LEU A 147 -14.32 12.88 -10.01
C LEU A 147 -13.31 13.99 -9.65
N SER A 148 -12.04 13.76 -9.90
CA SER A 148 -10.95 14.70 -9.70
C SER A 148 -10.00 14.70 -10.90
N SER A 149 -9.33 15.84 -11.13
CA SER A 149 -8.44 16.04 -12.26
C SER A 149 -7.15 15.23 -12.16
N ILE A 150 -6.70 14.68 -13.28
CA ILE A 150 -5.36 14.08 -13.44
C ILE A 150 -4.36 15.02 -14.15
N TYR A 151 -4.74 16.26 -14.46
CA TYR A 151 -3.82 17.21 -15.08
C TYR A 151 -2.61 17.47 -14.17
N GLY A 152 -1.40 17.33 -14.77
CA GLY A 152 -0.14 17.44 -14.04
C GLY A 152 0.21 16.22 -13.17
N ILE A 153 -0.49 15.08 -13.34
CA ILE A 153 -0.04 13.79 -12.85
C ILE A 153 0.63 13.06 -14.01
N MET A 154 1.90 12.65 -13.84
CA MET A 154 2.62 11.88 -14.87
C MET A 154 1.85 10.62 -15.18
N PRO A 155 1.42 10.41 -16.44
CA PRO A 155 0.45 9.38 -16.80
C PRO A 155 1.08 7.99 -16.95
N LEU A 156 0.27 6.97 -16.70
CA LEU A 156 0.47 5.63 -17.24
C LEU A 156 -0.59 5.31 -18.31
N SER A 157 -1.80 5.86 -18.15
CA SER A 157 -2.90 5.74 -19.11
C SER A 157 -3.96 6.80 -18.83
N HIS A 158 -4.13 7.77 -19.72
CA HIS A 158 -5.09 8.87 -19.52
C HIS A 158 -6.54 8.39 -19.33
N THR A 159 -6.91 7.26 -19.94
CA THR A 159 -8.25 6.67 -19.79
C THR A 159 -8.46 5.99 -18.43
N GLN A 160 -7.41 5.36 -17.86
CA GLN A 160 -7.53 4.58 -16.62
C GLN A 160 -7.10 5.34 -15.36
N ASP A 161 -6.16 6.29 -15.49
CA ASP A 161 -5.57 6.99 -14.37
C ASP A 161 -6.60 7.79 -13.58
N VAL A 162 -6.48 7.71 -12.27
CA VAL A 162 -7.13 8.59 -11.30
C VAL A 162 -6.12 9.00 -10.24
N GLY A 163 -6.26 10.21 -9.72
CA GLY A 163 -5.56 10.66 -8.53
C GLY A 163 -6.47 10.54 -7.32
N GLY A 164 -6.00 9.93 -6.25
CA GLY A 164 -6.83 9.73 -5.06
C GLY A 164 -6.02 9.59 -3.77
N PRO A 165 -6.71 9.66 -2.61
CA PRO A 165 -6.07 9.69 -1.31
C PRO A 165 -5.76 8.31 -0.74
N LEU A 166 -4.73 8.30 0.14
CA LEU A 166 -4.45 7.24 1.11
C LEU A 166 -4.38 7.87 2.50
N ALA A 167 -5.06 7.27 3.47
CA ALA A 167 -5.11 7.77 4.83
C ALA A 167 -5.22 6.65 5.86
N ARG A 168 -5.14 7.02 7.13
CA ARG A 168 -5.34 6.09 8.25
C ARG A 168 -6.80 5.92 8.63
N SER A 169 -7.67 6.83 8.18
CA SER A 169 -9.11 6.82 8.45
C SER A 169 -9.91 7.24 7.22
N THR A 170 -11.15 6.83 7.18
CA THR A 170 -12.13 7.24 6.16
C THR A 170 -12.46 8.73 6.27
N GLU A 171 -12.43 9.29 7.48
CA GLU A 171 -12.62 10.73 7.72
C GLU A 171 -11.53 11.56 7.03
N ASP A 172 -10.25 11.19 7.21
CA ASP A 172 -9.12 11.85 6.53
C ASP A 172 -9.25 11.75 4.99
N LEU A 173 -9.74 10.61 4.46
CA LEU A 173 -10.01 10.48 3.03
C LEU A 173 -11.10 11.46 2.56
N ALA A 174 -12.19 11.56 3.30
CA ALA A 174 -13.32 12.43 2.98
C ALA A 174 -12.89 13.90 2.95
N ILE A 175 -12.11 14.35 3.93
CA ILE A 175 -11.56 15.72 3.98
C ILE A 175 -10.70 16.02 2.73
N LEU A 176 -9.87 15.06 2.29
CA LEU A 176 -9.07 15.24 1.07
C LEU A 176 -9.94 15.33 -0.18
N LEU A 177 -10.94 14.45 -0.30
CA LEU A 177 -11.81 14.40 -1.47
C LEU A 177 -12.67 15.67 -1.59
N ASP A 178 -13.17 16.23 -0.48
CA ASP A 178 -13.89 17.51 -0.49
C ASP A 178 -13.06 18.66 -1.08
N ILE A 179 -11.73 18.54 -1.04
CA ILE A 179 -10.82 19.56 -1.56
C ILE A 179 -10.43 19.28 -3.02
N VAL A 180 -10.13 18.00 -3.37
CA VAL A 180 -9.56 17.68 -4.68
C VAL A 180 -10.61 17.35 -5.75
N ALA A 181 -11.85 16.99 -5.37
CA ALA A 181 -12.92 16.69 -6.30
C ALA A 181 -13.40 17.93 -7.07
N GLY A 182 -13.93 17.72 -8.28
CA GLY A 182 -14.58 18.76 -9.07
C GLY A 182 -13.96 19.01 -10.44
N TYR A 183 -14.64 19.82 -11.22
CA TYR A 183 -14.32 20.12 -12.61
C TYR A 183 -12.98 20.87 -12.77
N ASP A 184 -12.22 20.47 -13.80
CA ASP A 184 -11.01 21.16 -14.28
C ASP A 184 -11.05 21.22 -15.82
N SER A 185 -10.95 22.44 -16.38
CA SER A 185 -10.94 22.62 -17.83
C SER A 185 -9.73 22.00 -18.54
N ASN A 186 -8.66 21.67 -17.80
CA ASN A 186 -7.46 21.02 -18.35
C ASN A 186 -7.60 19.48 -18.42
N ASP A 187 -8.62 18.90 -17.78
CA ASP A 187 -8.90 17.48 -17.82
C ASP A 187 -10.33 17.20 -18.29
N PRO A 188 -10.50 16.80 -19.57
CA PRO A 188 -11.83 16.51 -20.13
C PRO A 188 -12.62 15.44 -19.40
N ALA A 189 -11.96 14.51 -18.70
CA ALA A 189 -12.65 13.48 -17.93
C ALA A 189 -13.50 14.08 -16.81
N THR A 190 -13.13 15.26 -16.30
CA THR A 190 -13.86 15.96 -15.22
C THR A 190 -15.11 16.68 -15.69
N LEU A 191 -15.46 16.61 -16.98
CA LEU A 191 -16.72 17.18 -17.50
C LEU A 191 -17.95 16.65 -16.77
N VAL A 192 -17.89 15.43 -16.23
CA VAL A 192 -18.95 14.83 -15.41
C VAL A 192 -19.23 15.62 -14.12
N MET A 193 -18.27 16.45 -13.69
CA MET A 193 -18.38 17.29 -12.49
C MET A 193 -18.69 18.76 -12.79
N ARG A 194 -18.86 19.16 -14.05
CA ARG A 194 -19.02 20.58 -14.43
C ARG A 194 -20.23 21.24 -13.78
N ASP A 195 -21.34 20.52 -13.81
CA ASP A 195 -22.65 21.00 -13.33
C ASP A 195 -23.13 20.22 -12.10
N ALA A 196 -22.25 19.36 -11.55
CA ALA A 196 -22.55 18.58 -10.35
C ALA A 196 -22.26 19.42 -9.10
N GLU A 197 -23.16 19.36 -8.11
CA GLU A 197 -22.84 19.84 -6.76
C GLU A 197 -21.66 19.03 -6.21
N PRO A 198 -20.69 19.66 -5.54
CA PRO A 198 -19.60 18.95 -4.89
C PRO A 198 -20.17 17.90 -3.93
N PRO A 199 -19.75 16.63 -4.02
CA PRO A 199 -20.19 15.63 -3.07
C PRO A 199 -19.57 15.94 -1.72
N GLU A 200 -20.31 16.41 -0.76
CA GLU A 200 -19.87 16.72 0.61
C GLU A 200 -19.50 15.41 1.34
N PHE A 201 -18.33 14.84 1.02
CA PHE A 201 -17.90 13.51 1.48
C PHE A 201 -17.86 13.42 3.00
N LEU A 202 -17.27 14.43 3.68
CA LEU A 202 -17.17 14.45 5.14
C LEU A 202 -18.54 14.53 5.80
N ALA A 203 -19.43 15.36 5.29
CA ALA A 203 -20.77 15.52 5.85
C ALA A 203 -21.65 14.27 5.68
N ARG A 204 -21.30 13.40 4.73
CA ARG A 204 -22.07 12.19 4.39
C ARG A 204 -21.50 10.89 4.96
N LEU A 205 -20.44 10.95 5.78
CA LEU A 205 -19.83 9.74 6.36
C LEU A 205 -20.80 8.96 7.26
N ASP A 206 -21.64 9.67 8.01
CA ASP A 206 -22.61 9.08 8.94
C ASP A 206 -23.94 8.69 8.27
N ASP A 207 -24.07 8.89 6.93
CA ASP A 207 -25.30 8.59 6.18
C ASP A 207 -25.53 7.08 5.96
N ALA A 208 -24.61 6.22 6.35
CA ALA A 208 -24.72 4.77 6.13
C ALA A 208 -25.73 4.14 7.11
N ASP A 209 -26.99 4.04 6.71
CA ASP A 209 -27.89 3.03 7.29
C ASP A 209 -27.56 1.67 6.62
N LEU A 210 -26.88 0.79 7.37
CA LEU A 210 -26.48 -0.53 6.88
C LEU A 210 -27.68 -1.49 6.78
N SER A 211 -28.81 -1.18 7.42
CA SER A 211 -30.00 -2.04 7.43
C SER A 211 -30.62 -2.14 6.03
N GLY A 212 -30.73 -3.36 5.53
CA GLY A 212 -31.32 -3.65 4.21
C GLY A 212 -30.41 -3.36 3.03
N MET A 213 -29.15 -2.99 3.26
CA MET A 213 -28.15 -2.90 2.20
C MET A 213 -27.71 -4.28 1.70
N ARG A 214 -27.16 -4.32 0.48
CA ARG A 214 -26.77 -5.57 -0.18
C ARG A 214 -25.35 -5.45 -0.72
N ILE A 215 -24.47 -6.38 -0.32
CA ILE A 215 -23.10 -6.49 -0.83
C ILE A 215 -22.95 -7.78 -1.64
N GLY A 216 -22.56 -7.65 -2.90
CA GLY A 216 -22.21 -8.77 -3.76
C GLY A 216 -20.83 -9.29 -3.43
N LYS A 217 -20.70 -10.54 -2.97
CA LYS A 217 -19.41 -11.21 -2.78
C LYS A 217 -19.00 -11.87 -4.09
N LEU A 218 -17.92 -11.38 -4.73
CA LEU A 218 -17.47 -11.90 -6.03
C LEU A 218 -16.74 -13.24 -5.84
N SER A 219 -17.49 -14.35 -6.07
CA SER A 219 -17.05 -15.72 -5.77
C SER A 219 -15.75 -16.11 -6.46
N ALA A 220 -15.56 -15.71 -7.73
CA ALA A 220 -14.36 -16.04 -8.50
C ALA A 220 -13.08 -15.48 -7.84
N TYR A 221 -13.10 -14.22 -7.38
CA TYR A 221 -11.94 -13.59 -6.74
C TYR A 221 -11.74 -14.06 -5.30
N MET A 222 -12.82 -14.34 -4.57
CA MET A 222 -12.73 -14.91 -3.23
C MET A 222 -12.14 -16.31 -3.24
N THR A 223 -12.55 -17.16 -4.20
CA THR A 223 -12.04 -18.53 -4.34
C THR A 223 -10.56 -18.56 -4.71
N ALA A 224 -10.11 -17.63 -5.54
CA ALA A 224 -8.72 -17.52 -5.99
C ALA A 224 -7.77 -16.94 -4.91
N ALA A 225 -8.29 -16.34 -3.85
CA ALA A 225 -7.48 -15.69 -2.83
C ALA A 225 -6.77 -16.69 -1.89
N ASP A 226 -5.59 -16.28 -1.41
CA ASP A 226 -4.91 -16.95 -0.29
C ASP A 226 -5.87 -17.17 0.88
N ALA A 227 -5.75 -18.32 1.55
CA ALA A 227 -6.68 -18.69 2.61
C ALA A 227 -6.69 -17.71 3.78
N ALA A 228 -5.55 -17.07 4.10
CA ALA A 228 -5.50 -16.07 5.16
C ALA A 228 -6.15 -14.75 4.71
N VAL A 229 -5.96 -14.34 3.45
CA VAL A 229 -6.63 -13.15 2.88
C VAL A 229 -8.14 -13.37 2.88
N ARG A 230 -8.61 -14.51 2.34
CA ARG A 230 -10.03 -14.83 2.28
C ARG A 230 -10.68 -14.85 3.66
N ARG A 231 -10.06 -15.47 4.66
CA ARG A 231 -10.59 -15.56 6.03
C ARG A 231 -10.85 -14.17 6.64
N GLU A 232 -9.91 -13.23 6.51
CA GLU A 232 -10.09 -11.87 7.07
C GLU A 232 -11.20 -11.11 6.36
N ILE A 233 -11.35 -11.29 5.03
CA ILE A 233 -12.43 -10.66 4.27
C ILE A 233 -13.78 -11.29 4.62
N GLU A 234 -13.87 -12.61 4.73
CA GLU A 234 -15.09 -13.31 5.17
C GLU A 234 -15.53 -12.83 6.56
N SER A 235 -14.59 -12.68 7.49
CA SER A 235 -14.88 -12.11 8.83
C SER A 235 -15.41 -10.68 8.78
N ALA A 236 -14.98 -9.88 7.81
CA ALA A 236 -15.52 -8.53 7.62
C ALA A 236 -16.94 -8.57 7.02
N LEU A 237 -17.18 -9.47 6.07
CA LEU A 237 -18.51 -9.65 5.46
C LEU A 237 -19.51 -10.23 6.50
N ASP A 238 -19.07 -11.15 7.37
CA ASP A 238 -19.88 -11.65 8.47
C ASP A 238 -20.29 -10.51 9.42
N TRP A 239 -19.37 -9.59 9.72
CA TRP A 239 -19.70 -8.41 10.52
C TRP A 239 -20.78 -7.54 9.83
N TYR A 240 -20.66 -7.27 8.52
CA TYR A 240 -21.69 -6.54 7.78
C TYR A 240 -23.05 -7.27 7.83
N ALA A 241 -23.05 -8.61 7.71
CA ALA A 241 -24.26 -9.41 7.84
C ALA A 241 -24.89 -9.28 9.24
N ASP A 242 -24.09 -9.24 10.30
CA ASP A 242 -24.55 -9.01 11.68
C ASP A 242 -25.17 -7.61 11.88
N GLN A 243 -24.80 -6.63 11.02
CA GLN A 243 -25.42 -5.29 11.01
C GLN A 243 -26.68 -5.22 10.13
N GLY A 244 -27.12 -6.33 9.54
CA GLY A 244 -28.33 -6.39 8.71
C GLY A 244 -28.08 -6.18 7.22
N VAL A 245 -26.81 -6.19 6.76
CA VAL A 245 -26.46 -6.20 5.34
C VAL A 245 -26.67 -7.60 4.77
N GLU A 246 -27.33 -7.70 3.63
CA GLU A 246 -27.43 -8.98 2.91
C GLU A 246 -26.18 -9.23 2.08
N ILE A 247 -25.48 -10.34 2.33
CA ILE A 247 -24.32 -10.76 1.53
C ILE A 247 -24.78 -11.75 0.46
N VAL A 248 -24.62 -11.38 -0.81
CA VAL A 248 -25.07 -12.15 -1.97
C VAL A 248 -23.85 -12.68 -2.73
N ASP A 249 -23.76 -14.00 -2.89
CA ASP A 249 -22.75 -14.59 -3.79
C ASP A 249 -23.07 -14.22 -5.24
N ILE A 250 -22.11 -13.59 -5.94
CA ILE A 250 -22.26 -13.19 -7.33
C ILE A 250 -21.15 -13.73 -8.21
N GLU A 251 -21.49 -13.90 -9.50
CA GLU A 251 -20.58 -14.23 -10.59
C GLU A 251 -20.70 -13.15 -11.67
N ILE A 252 -19.59 -12.81 -12.31
CA ILE A 252 -19.57 -11.96 -13.50
C ILE A 252 -19.28 -12.89 -14.70
N PRO A 253 -20.24 -13.14 -15.59
CA PRO A 253 -20.04 -14.00 -16.74
C PRO A 253 -18.87 -13.51 -17.60
N GLU A 254 -18.03 -14.43 -18.06
CA GLU A 254 -16.87 -14.15 -18.94
C GLU A 254 -15.89 -13.08 -18.40
N LEU A 255 -15.82 -12.90 -17.08
CA LEU A 255 -15.02 -11.86 -16.44
C LEU A 255 -13.58 -11.78 -16.97
N ALA A 256 -12.89 -12.91 -17.11
CA ALA A 256 -11.51 -12.95 -17.60
C ALA A 256 -11.40 -12.45 -19.05
N THR A 257 -12.39 -12.77 -19.89
CA THR A 257 -12.46 -12.31 -21.30
C THR A 257 -12.71 -10.81 -21.38
N LEU A 258 -13.67 -10.32 -20.60
CA LEU A 258 -14.01 -8.88 -20.53
C LEU A 258 -12.81 -8.06 -20.07
N ILE A 259 -12.14 -8.48 -18.99
CA ILE A 259 -10.93 -7.84 -18.48
C ILE A 259 -9.79 -7.89 -19.52
N GLY A 260 -9.57 -9.04 -20.14
CA GLY A 260 -8.49 -9.22 -21.13
C GLY A 260 -8.61 -8.31 -22.34
N ARG A 261 -9.87 -8.00 -22.78
CA ARG A 261 -10.12 -7.13 -23.93
C ARG A 261 -10.14 -5.63 -23.59
N SER A 262 -10.36 -5.26 -22.33
CA SER A 262 -10.62 -3.88 -21.91
C SER A 262 -9.37 -3.11 -21.43
N GLY A 263 -8.18 -3.71 -21.50
CA GLY A 263 -6.94 -3.07 -21.10
C GLY A 263 -6.43 -2.07 -22.15
N VAL A 264 -6.13 -0.83 -21.74
CA VAL A 264 -5.67 0.25 -22.65
C VAL A 264 -4.27 0.76 -22.36
N ILE A 265 -3.64 0.39 -21.25
CA ILE A 265 -2.29 0.86 -20.86
C ILE A 265 -1.26 0.65 -22.01
N GLY A 266 -1.29 -0.52 -22.65
CA GLY A 266 -0.38 -0.84 -23.76
C GLY A 266 -0.57 0.03 -25.00
N HIS A 267 -1.75 0.63 -25.19
CA HIS A 267 -2.05 1.55 -26.28
C HIS A 267 -1.66 3.00 -25.95
N GLU A 268 -1.82 3.39 -24.69
CA GLU A 268 -1.76 4.80 -24.27
C GLU A 268 -0.40 5.23 -23.71
N PHE A 269 0.28 4.39 -22.93
CA PHE A 269 1.44 4.80 -22.11
C PHE A 269 2.48 5.60 -22.86
N ARG A 270 2.91 5.14 -24.04
CA ARG A 270 3.95 5.83 -24.84
C ARG A 270 3.49 7.23 -25.24
N VAL A 271 2.28 7.32 -25.78
CA VAL A 271 1.74 8.59 -26.29
C VAL A 271 1.53 9.56 -25.15
N ASP A 272 0.96 9.08 -24.06
CA ASP A 272 0.67 9.91 -22.89
C ASP A 272 1.95 10.43 -22.21
N LEU A 273 2.96 9.56 -22.06
CA LEU A 273 4.25 9.97 -21.50
C LEU A 273 4.97 10.98 -22.40
N ASP A 274 5.00 10.74 -23.72
CA ASP A 274 5.62 11.66 -24.68
C ASP A 274 4.93 13.02 -24.66
N GLN A 275 3.59 13.06 -24.60
CA GLN A 275 2.82 14.31 -24.48
C GLN A 275 3.06 15.03 -23.14
N TYR A 276 3.10 14.28 -22.04
CA TYR A 276 3.40 14.82 -20.72
C TYR A 276 4.79 15.46 -20.68
N LEU A 277 5.81 14.79 -21.19
CA LEU A 277 7.16 15.31 -21.26
C LEU A 277 7.22 16.56 -22.14
N ALA A 278 6.58 16.57 -23.29
CA ALA A 278 6.52 17.75 -24.16
C ALA A 278 5.81 18.95 -23.50
N LEU A 279 4.81 18.71 -22.66
CA LEU A 279 4.03 19.77 -22.00
C LEU A 279 4.76 20.40 -20.81
N PHE A 280 5.45 19.60 -20.01
CA PHE A 280 5.96 20.03 -18.71
C PHE A 280 7.49 20.08 -18.61
N LEU A 281 8.21 19.43 -19.54
CA LEU A 281 9.66 19.28 -19.50
C LEU A 281 10.36 20.22 -20.50
N SER A 282 11.46 20.81 -20.07
CA SER A 282 12.44 21.47 -20.94
C SER A 282 13.83 20.88 -20.65
N ALA A 283 14.12 19.66 -21.16
CA ALA A 283 15.39 19.00 -20.88
C ALA A 283 15.80 18.01 -22.00
N ASP A 284 16.94 17.34 -21.81
CA ASP A 284 17.55 16.44 -22.78
C ASP A 284 16.75 15.15 -23.03
N VAL A 285 15.81 14.80 -22.17
CA VAL A 285 14.89 13.66 -22.30
C VAL A 285 13.52 14.19 -22.70
N SER A 286 13.05 13.90 -23.89
CA SER A 286 11.82 14.47 -24.45
C SER A 286 10.71 13.45 -24.73
N ASN A 287 11.03 12.16 -24.69
CA ASN A 287 10.10 11.09 -25.02
C ASN A 287 10.59 9.72 -24.47
N LEU A 288 9.76 8.70 -24.58
CA LEU A 288 10.08 7.34 -24.12
C LEU A 288 11.31 6.73 -24.83
N ASN A 289 11.55 7.08 -26.11
CA ASN A 289 12.72 6.54 -26.82
C ASN A 289 14.02 7.03 -26.18
N ASP A 290 14.10 8.32 -25.80
CA ASP A 290 15.29 8.87 -25.13
C ASP A 290 15.59 8.12 -23.83
N ILE A 291 14.55 7.83 -23.02
CA ILE A 291 14.66 7.08 -21.76
C ILE A 291 15.22 5.68 -22.02
N VAL A 292 14.68 4.98 -23.03
CA VAL A 292 15.08 3.61 -23.36
C VAL A 292 16.49 3.56 -23.97
N ASP A 293 16.83 4.50 -24.85
CA ASP A 293 18.15 4.56 -25.51
C ASP A 293 19.27 4.90 -24.51
N LEU A 294 18.99 5.75 -23.53
CA LEU A 294 19.94 6.07 -22.46
C LEU A 294 20.08 4.97 -21.42
N GLY A 295 19.14 4.03 -21.35
CA GLY A 295 19.13 2.95 -20.34
C GLY A 295 18.95 3.46 -18.90
N LEU A 296 18.34 4.64 -18.71
CA LEU A 296 18.19 5.33 -17.43
C LEU A 296 16.87 4.90 -16.74
N TYR A 297 16.73 3.62 -16.45
CA TYR A 297 15.58 3.03 -15.76
C TYR A 297 15.97 1.77 -15.00
N HIS A 298 15.12 1.34 -14.07
CA HIS A 298 15.31 0.10 -13.32
C HIS A 298 14.96 -1.13 -14.18
N GLU A 299 15.69 -2.23 -14.01
CA GLU A 299 15.46 -3.49 -14.76
C GLU A 299 14.02 -4.02 -14.62
N ALA A 300 13.37 -3.80 -13.49
CA ALA A 300 11.99 -4.22 -13.24
C ALA A 300 10.98 -3.63 -14.23
N VAL A 301 11.24 -2.46 -14.81
CA VAL A 301 10.37 -1.83 -15.81
C VAL A 301 10.87 -2.00 -17.23
N GLN A 302 12.09 -2.53 -17.46
CA GLN A 302 12.69 -2.66 -18.78
C GLN A 302 11.76 -3.34 -19.78
N GLY A 303 11.20 -4.49 -19.41
CA GLY A 303 10.30 -5.24 -20.30
C GLY A 303 9.05 -4.44 -20.70
N ALA A 304 8.50 -3.63 -19.79
CA ALA A 304 7.36 -2.77 -20.07
C ALA A 304 7.73 -1.61 -20.99
N LEU A 305 8.82 -0.88 -20.69
CA LEU A 305 9.28 0.27 -21.50
C LEU A 305 9.66 -0.13 -22.91
N VAL A 306 10.40 -1.24 -23.07
CA VAL A 306 10.81 -1.75 -24.40
C VAL A 306 9.59 -2.19 -25.22
N ARG A 307 8.61 -2.87 -24.62
CA ARG A 307 7.36 -3.22 -25.32
C ARG A 307 6.59 -1.96 -25.71
N SER A 308 6.42 -1.01 -24.80
CA SER A 308 5.70 0.24 -25.07
C SER A 308 6.36 1.08 -26.16
N ARG A 309 7.72 1.12 -26.19
CA ARG A 309 8.47 1.73 -27.29
C ARG A 309 8.17 1.10 -28.65
N ALA A 310 8.06 -0.23 -28.69
CA ALA A 310 7.80 -0.99 -29.91
C ALA A 310 6.31 -0.95 -30.32
N THR A 311 5.41 -0.47 -29.47
CA THR A 311 3.97 -0.43 -29.77
C THR A 311 3.71 0.56 -30.90
N VAL A 312 3.14 0.05 -31.98
CA VAL A 312 2.54 0.87 -33.04
C VAL A 312 1.07 1.02 -32.69
N LEU A 313 0.61 2.27 -32.60
CA LEU A 313 -0.80 2.53 -32.37
C LEU A 313 -1.62 1.88 -33.48
N ASN A 314 -2.57 1.05 -33.07
CA ASN A 314 -3.55 0.43 -33.94
C ASN A 314 -4.91 0.97 -33.51
N ASP A 315 -5.44 1.92 -34.26
CA ASP A 315 -6.67 2.62 -33.93
C ASP A 315 -7.87 1.66 -33.81
N ASP A 316 -7.93 0.63 -34.65
CA ASP A 316 -9.02 -0.37 -34.58
C ASP A 316 -8.91 -1.20 -33.29
N ALA A 317 -7.71 -1.68 -32.93
CA ALA A 317 -7.52 -2.45 -31.71
C ALA A 317 -7.77 -1.60 -30.46
N TYR A 318 -7.40 -0.33 -30.48
CA TYR A 318 -7.66 0.61 -29.40
C TYR A 318 -9.15 0.92 -29.26
N ALA A 319 -9.85 1.16 -30.37
CA ALA A 319 -11.31 1.36 -30.38
C ALA A 319 -12.06 0.13 -29.83
N ILE A 320 -11.62 -1.09 -30.18
CA ILE A 320 -12.16 -2.34 -29.63
C ILE A 320 -11.94 -2.41 -28.11
N ALA A 321 -10.76 -2.03 -27.63
CA ALA A 321 -10.46 -2.03 -26.20
C ALA A 321 -11.32 -1.00 -25.44
N LEU A 322 -11.53 0.20 -25.99
CA LEU A 322 -12.44 1.21 -25.42
C LEU A 322 -13.90 0.69 -25.37
N ALA A 323 -14.41 0.11 -26.45
CA ALA A 323 -15.75 -0.48 -26.46
C ALA A 323 -15.90 -1.63 -25.44
N ALA A 324 -14.85 -2.43 -25.25
CA ALA A 324 -14.85 -3.50 -24.25
C ALA A 324 -14.86 -2.96 -22.80
N ARG A 325 -14.35 -1.76 -22.56
CA ARG A 325 -14.45 -1.07 -21.26
C ARG A 325 -15.90 -0.67 -20.96
N ASP A 326 -16.59 -0.12 -21.96
CA ASP A 326 -18.00 0.23 -21.83
C ASP A 326 -18.87 -1.01 -21.59
N GLU A 327 -18.57 -2.12 -22.30
CA GLU A 327 -19.22 -3.42 -22.09
C GLU A 327 -18.99 -3.96 -20.67
N LEU A 328 -17.74 -3.91 -20.18
CA LEU A 328 -17.40 -4.34 -18.82
C LEU A 328 -18.17 -3.52 -17.78
N ARG A 329 -18.15 -2.20 -17.91
CA ARG A 329 -18.88 -1.30 -17.02
C ARG A 329 -20.38 -1.59 -17.03
N ALA A 330 -20.99 -1.65 -18.19
CA ALA A 330 -22.41 -1.96 -18.33
C ALA A 330 -22.77 -3.33 -17.73
N THR A 331 -21.88 -4.32 -17.88
CA THR A 331 -22.08 -5.65 -17.27
C THR A 331 -22.06 -5.58 -15.75
N ILE A 332 -21.10 -4.86 -15.15
CA ILE A 332 -21.02 -4.68 -13.70
C ILE A 332 -22.26 -3.94 -13.17
N GLU A 333 -22.60 -2.80 -13.79
CA GLU A 333 -23.76 -1.99 -13.38
C GLU A 333 -25.08 -2.77 -13.52
N ARG A 334 -25.24 -3.58 -14.57
CA ARG A 334 -26.38 -4.47 -14.71
C ARG A 334 -26.45 -5.52 -13.61
N ILE A 335 -25.33 -6.18 -13.27
CA ILE A 335 -25.29 -7.17 -12.19
C ILE A 335 -25.61 -6.51 -10.84
N MET A 336 -25.10 -5.31 -10.61
CA MET A 336 -25.45 -4.53 -9.42
C MET A 336 -26.95 -4.22 -9.39
N GLY A 337 -27.53 -3.77 -10.51
CA GLY A 337 -28.95 -3.48 -10.61
C GLY A 337 -29.85 -4.70 -10.47
N ASP A 338 -29.55 -5.80 -11.18
CA ASP A 338 -30.33 -7.04 -11.16
C ASP A 338 -30.38 -7.70 -9.76
N ASN A 339 -29.33 -7.49 -8.95
CA ASN A 339 -29.21 -8.01 -7.58
C ASN A 339 -29.43 -6.95 -6.51
N GLU A 340 -29.79 -5.71 -6.88
CA GLU A 340 -29.99 -4.57 -5.97
C GLU A 340 -28.76 -4.34 -5.05
N LEU A 341 -27.53 -4.41 -5.60
CA LEU A 341 -26.31 -4.31 -4.83
C LEU A 341 -25.88 -2.85 -4.62
N ASP A 342 -25.48 -2.54 -3.42
CA ASP A 342 -24.86 -1.26 -3.04
C ASP A 342 -23.35 -1.24 -3.29
N ALA A 343 -22.70 -2.40 -3.18
CA ALA A 343 -21.28 -2.59 -3.50
C ALA A 343 -20.98 -4.04 -3.89
N ILE A 344 -19.81 -4.25 -4.53
CA ILE A 344 -19.25 -5.58 -4.76
C ILE A 344 -17.96 -5.70 -3.96
N ALA A 345 -17.83 -6.76 -3.14
CA ALA A 345 -16.69 -7.03 -2.28
C ALA A 345 -15.79 -8.13 -2.84
N TYR A 346 -14.48 -7.89 -2.81
CA TYR A 346 -13.43 -8.85 -3.19
C TYR A 346 -12.06 -8.39 -2.67
N PRO A 347 -11.02 -9.26 -2.68
CA PRO A 347 -9.67 -8.82 -2.34
C PRO A 347 -9.09 -7.91 -3.43
N PRO A 348 -8.54 -6.72 -3.13
CA PRO A 348 -7.82 -5.89 -4.10
C PRO A 348 -6.61 -6.63 -4.68
N ILE A 349 -6.05 -7.54 -3.90
CA ILE A 349 -5.00 -8.47 -4.28
C ILE A 349 -5.21 -9.79 -3.54
N ALA A 350 -5.16 -10.88 -4.29
CA ALA A 350 -5.46 -12.22 -3.77
C ALA A 350 -4.36 -12.81 -2.88
N GLU A 351 -3.13 -12.33 -3.02
CA GLU A 351 -1.94 -12.86 -2.36
C GLU A 351 -1.37 -11.90 -1.33
N LEU A 352 -0.64 -12.43 -0.35
CA LEU A 352 0.10 -11.64 0.62
C LEU A 352 1.30 -10.92 -0.05
N PRO A 353 1.83 -9.83 0.55
CA PRO A 353 3.01 -9.16 0.01
C PRO A 353 4.20 -10.11 -0.08
N VAL A 354 4.80 -10.22 -1.25
CA VAL A 354 5.98 -11.06 -1.49
C VAL A 354 7.25 -10.45 -0.91
N PHE A 355 8.31 -11.24 -0.82
CA PHE A 355 9.63 -10.73 -0.43
C PHE A 355 10.20 -9.80 -1.51
N LEU A 356 11.12 -8.93 -1.08
CA LEU A 356 11.80 -8.01 -1.99
C LEU A 356 12.52 -8.78 -3.09
N GLY A 357 12.38 -8.32 -4.34
CA GLY A 357 12.94 -8.96 -5.52
C GLY A 357 12.05 -10.00 -6.18
N GLU A 358 10.92 -10.35 -5.58
CA GLU A 358 9.94 -11.26 -6.16
C GLU A 358 8.84 -10.51 -6.92
N ASN A 359 8.24 -11.17 -7.91
CA ASN A 359 7.08 -10.65 -8.62
C ASN A 359 5.81 -10.87 -7.79
N GLN A 360 5.01 -9.83 -7.62
CA GLN A 360 3.76 -9.86 -6.87
C GLN A 360 2.62 -10.40 -7.73
N PRO A 361 2.08 -11.59 -7.44
CA PRO A 361 0.90 -12.16 -8.13
C PRO A 361 -0.42 -11.71 -7.48
N GLY A 362 -1.53 -12.18 -8.05
CA GLY A 362 -2.85 -12.09 -7.44
C GLY A 362 -3.58 -10.76 -7.61
N ASN A 363 -3.19 -9.95 -8.58
CA ASN A 363 -3.74 -8.62 -8.81
C ASN A 363 -5.17 -8.67 -9.40
N ASN A 364 -6.15 -8.11 -8.70
CA ASN A 364 -7.56 -8.02 -9.10
C ASN A 364 -7.98 -6.62 -9.58
N CYS A 365 -7.01 -5.74 -9.80
CA CYS A 365 -7.22 -4.31 -10.02
C CYS A 365 -8.08 -3.95 -11.23
N SER A 366 -8.10 -4.81 -12.25
CA SER A 366 -8.68 -4.50 -13.57
C SER A 366 -10.19 -4.32 -13.53
N LEU A 367 -10.88 -4.95 -12.57
CA LEU A 367 -12.34 -4.87 -12.50
C LEU A 367 -12.81 -3.41 -12.35
N ALA A 368 -12.36 -2.72 -11.33
CA ALA A 368 -12.68 -1.31 -11.10
C ALA A 368 -12.00 -0.38 -12.12
N ALA A 369 -10.70 -0.63 -12.40
CA ALA A 369 -9.90 0.26 -13.23
C ALA A 369 -10.36 0.31 -14.69
N ASN A 370 -10.60 -0.85 -15.30
CA ASN A 370 -11.04 -0.90 -16.69
C ASN A 370 -12.48 -0.40 -16.85
N ALA A 371 -13.35 -0.58 -15.85
CA ALA A 371 -14.71 -0.05 -15.85
C ALA A 371 -14.79 1.45 -15.51
N GLY A 372 -13.72 2.07 -14.97
CA GLY A 372 -13.71 3.47 -14.54
C GLY A 372 -14.59 3.74 -13.30
N LEU A 373 -14.90 2.69 -12.54
CA LEU A 373 -15.73 2.73 -11.34
C LEU A 373 -14.91 3.04 -10.07
N PRO A 374 -15.54 3.60 -9.02
CA PRO A 374 -14.88 3.85 -7.75
C PRO A 374 -14.69 2.57 -6.97
N ALA A 375 -13.57 2.48 -6.24
CA ALA A 375 -13.31 1.33 -5.39
C ALA A 375 -12.51 1.74 -4.14
N LEU A 376 -13.04 1.37 -2.98
CA LEU A 376 -12.47 1.63 -1.67
C LEU A 376 -11.73 0.39 -1.17
N SER A 377 -10.44 0.52 -0.87
CA SER A 377 -9.70 -0.49 -0.11
C SER A 377 -9.79 -0.15 1.37
N LEU A 378 -10.29 -1.10 2.16
CA LEU A 378 -10.56 -0.95 3.59
C LEU A 378 -9.78 -2.00 4.39
N PRO A 379 -9.04 -1.62 5.46
CA PRO A 379 -8.38 -2.59 6.34
C PRO A 379 -9.42 -3.46 7.06
N VAL A 380 -9.26 -4.80 7.00
CA VAL A 380 -10.22 -5.72 7.65
C VAL A 380 -9.59 -6.57 8.74
N GLY A 381 -8.27 -6.69 8.78
CA GLY A 381 -7.60 -7.49 9.79
C GLY A 381 -6.14 -7.74 9.50
N PHE A 382 -5.60 -8.75 10.17
CA PHE A 382 -4.22 -9.18 10.04
C PHE A 382 -4.16 -10.70 9.96
N THR A 383 -3.26 -11.20 9.12
CA THR A 383 -2.92 -12.63 9.13
C THR A 383 -2.26 -13.03 10.44
N ASN A 384 -2.17 -14.32 10.72
CA ASN A 384 -1.43 -14.85 11.88
C ASN A 384 0.06 -14.47 11.88
N SER A 385 0.61 -14.14 10.70
CA SER A 385 1.98 -13.62 10.57
C SER A 385 2.09 -12.10 10.77
N GLY A 386 1.00 -11.42 11.12
CA GLY A 386 0.96 -9.98 11.38
C GLY A 386 0.99 -9.11 10.12
N LEU A 387 0.68 -9.66 8.95
CA LEU A 387 0.57 -8.90 7.71
C LEU A 387 -0.86 -8.36 7.55
N PRO A 388 -1.03 -7.08 7.17
CA PRO A 388 -2.35 -6.49 6.97
C PRO A 388 -3.11 -7.15 5.82
N VAL A 389 -4.43 -7.18 5.94
CA VAL A 389 -5.36 -7.56 4.89
C VAL A 389 -6.39 -6.46 4.66
N GLY A 390 -6.69 -6.17 3.40
CA GLY A 390 -7.75 -5.26 3.00
C GLY A 390 -8.81 -5.95 2.14
N VAL A 391 -10.05 -5.45 2.23
CA VAL A 391 -11.12 -5.74 1.28
C VAL A 391 -11.28 -4.58 0.32
N GLU A 392 -11.63 -4.85 -0.91
CA GLU A 392 -12.06 -3.84 -1.88
C GLU A 392 -13.59 -3.85 -1.99
N LEU A 393 -14.19 -2.66 -1.85
CA LEU A 393 -15.60 -2.41 -2.10
C LEU A 393 -15.71 -1.59 -3.39
N LEU A 394 -16.23 -2.18 -4.45
CA LEU A 394 -16.51 -1.55 -5.75
C LEU A 394 -17.93 -0.99 -5.73
N GLY A 395 -18.10 0.28 -6.07
CA GLY A 395 -19.39 0.94 -6.14
C GLY A 395 -19.83 1.30 -7.55
N PRO A 396 -21.08 1.78 -7.69
CA PRO A 396 -21.57 2.36 -8.94
C PRO A 396 -20.82 3.66 -9.26
N PHE A 397 -20.89 4.09 -10.52
CA PHE A 397 -20.24 5.33 -10.95
C PHE A 397 -20.75 6.55 -10.15
N LEU A 398 -19.80 7.37 -9.64
CA LEU A 398 -20.04 8.48 -8.72
C LEU A 398 -20.68 8.05 -7.38
N GLY A 399 -20.60 6.77 -7.03
CA GLY A 399 -21.02 6.24 -5.73
C GLY A 399 -19.96 6.37 -4.62
N ASP A 400 -18.92 7.16 -4.85
CA ASP A 400 -17.74 7.30 -3.96
C ASP A 400 -18.11 7.64 -2.51
N ALA A 401 -19.04 8.59 -2.30
CA ALA A 401 -19.46 9.00 -0.96
C ALA A 401 -20.15 7.86 -0.19
N ARG A 402 -20.95 7.03 -0.88
CA ARG A 402 -21.60 5.88 -0.27
C ARG A 402 -20.59 4.81 0.13
N LEU A 403 -19.59 4.54 -0.73
CA LEU A 403 -18.51 3.61 -0.37
C LEU A 403 -17.74 4.07 0.87
N LEU A 404 -17.46 5.38 0.98
CA LEU A 404 -16.81 5.93 2.16
C LEU A 404 -17.66 5.77 3.41
N ALA A 405 -18.97 6.02 3.34
CA ALA A 405 -19.89 5.82 4.45
C ALA A 405 -19.93 4.36 4.91
N PHE A 406 -19.94 3.39 3.98
CA PHE A 406 -19.81 1.95 4.31
C PHE A 406 -18.50 1.65 5.04
N GLY A 407 -17.38 2.13 4.49
CA GLY A 407 -16.08 1.95 5.09
C GLY A 407 -15.97 2.60 6.47
N HIS A 408 -16.57 3.78 6.64
CA HIS A 408 -16.60 4.51 7.91
C HIS A 408 -17.36 3.73 9.00
N ALA A 409 -18.54 3.22 8.69
CA ALA A 409 -19.32 2.40 9.63
C ALA A 409 -18.53 1.19 10.13
N PHE A 410 -17.82 0.48 9.22
CA PHE A 410 -16.94 -0.64 9.57
C PHE A 410 -15.76 -0.19 10.43
N GLU A 411 -15.06 0.89 10.04
CA GLU A 411 -13.90 1.43 10.74
C GLU A 411 -14.25 1.80 12.17
N GLN A 412 -15.35 2.53 12.39
CA GLN A 412 -15.81 2.95 13.72
C GLN A 412 -16.10 1.76 14.64
N ALA A 413 -16.68 0.69 14.09
CA ALA A 413 -17.03 -0.49 14.87
C ALA A 413 -15.86 -1.45 15.14
N ARG A 414 -14.98 -1.65 14.18
CA ARG A 414 -13.95 -2.70 14.24
C ARG A 414 -12.55 -2.20 14.56
N ASN A 415 -12.26 -0.92 14.28
CA ASN A 415 -10.95 -0.30 14.48
C ASN A 415 -9.77 -1.22 14.10
N ALA A 416 -9.83 -1.77 12.87
CA ALA A 416 -8.89 -2.78 12.40
C ALA A 416 -7.46 -2.25 12.20
N ARG A 417 -7.27 -0.91 12.34
CA ARG A 417 -5.96 -0.32 12.15
C ARG A 417 -5.04 -0.53 13.34
N ARG A 418 -3.80 -0.96 13.05
CA ARG A 418 -2.69 -1.02 14.00
C ARG A 418 -1.48 -0.29 13.44
N ALA A 419 -0.73 0.42 14.28
CA ALA A 419 0.55 1.00 13.86
C ALA A 419 1.55 -0.13 13.53
N PRO A 420 2.39 0.03 12.49
CA PRO A 420 3.42 -0.97 12.20
C PRO A 420 4.43 -1.03 13.35
N ALA A 421 4.86 -2.25 13.65
CA ALA A 421 5.80 -2.50 14.72
C ALA A 421 7.20 -1.87 14.47
N THR A 422 7.51 -1.51 13.23
CA THR A 422 8.75 -0.81 12.85
C THR A 422 8.74 0.68 13.15
N THR A 423 7.60 1.22 13.56
CA THR A 423 7.45 2.63 13.95
C THR A 423 7.04 2.73 15.41
N PRO A 424 7.97 2.52 16.34
CA PRO A 424 7.68 2.60 17.77
C PRO A 424 7.25 4.03 18.14
N PRO A 425 6.53 4.19 19.26
CA PRO A 425 6.18 5.51 19.78
C PRO A 425 7.44 6.37 19.94
N LEU A 426 7.43 7.56 19.35
CA LEU A 426 8.52 8.51 19.51
C LEU A 426 8.45 9.12 20.91
N VAL A 427 9.54 9.01 21.67
CA VAL A 427 9.76 9.88 22.81
C VAL A 427 10.24 11.22 22.24
N ALA A 428 9.63 12.32 22.67
CA ALA A 428 9.94 13.63 22.13
C ALA A 428 11.44 13.91 22.06
N GLY A 429 11.97 14.08 20.84
CA GLY A 429 13.36 14.40 20.57
C GLY A 429 14.37 13.24 20.65
N ARG A 430 13.94 11.99 20.87
CA ARG A 430 14.83 10.82 20.94
C ARG A 430 14.27 9.62 20.15
N ALA A 431 15.15 8.94 19.44
CA ALA A 431 14.90 7.56 19.03
C ALA A 431 14.93 6.65 20.27
N PRO A 432 14.13 5.57 20.34
CA PRO A 432 14.25 4.57 21.40
C PRO A 432 15.68 3.99 21.45
N GLU A 433 16.22 3.89 22.64
CA GLU A 433 17.55 3.28 22.83
C GLU A 433 17.47 1.76 22.56
N PRO A 434 18.48 1.18 21.92
CA PRO A 434 18.55 -0.26 21.74
C PRO A 434 18.56 -1.01 23.09
N GLN A 435 17.71 -2.03 23.18
CA GLN A 435 17.60 -2.87 24.38
C GLN A 435 18.63 -3.99 24.31
N ARG A 436 19.43 -4.14 25.37
CA ARG A 436 20.46 -5.18 25.50
C ARG A 436 20.00 -6.23 26.49
N THR A 437 20.08 -7.50 26.09
CA THR A 437 19.84 -8.62 26.99
C THR A 437 21.00 -9.61 26.91
N ALA A 438 21.22 -10.37 28.00
CA ALA A 438 22.19 -11.43 28.04
C ALA A 438 21.58 -12.66 28.71
N LEU A 439 21.75 -13.82 28.10
CA LEU A 439 21.33 -15.11 28.60
C LEU A 439 22.54 -16.00 28.76
N GLN A 440 22.69 -16.56 29.97
CA GLN A 440 23.68 -17.61 30.24
C GLN A 440 22.98 -18.96 30.25
N PHE A 441 23.56 -19.92 29.56
CA PHE A 441 23.11 -21.29 29.54
C PHE A 441 24.25 -22.18 30.06
N GLU A 442 23.94 -22.99 31.06
CA GLU A 442 24.88 -23.98 31.62
C GLU A 442 24.10 -25.26 31.91
N GLU A 443 24.46 -26.34 31.24
CA GLU A 443 23.88 -27.65 31.46
C GLU A 443 24.78 -28.76 30.92
N SER A 444 24.96 -29.83 31.70
CA SER A 444 25.68 -31.05 31.31
C SER A 444 27.11 -30.79 30.77
N GLY A 445 27.82 -29.79 31.32
CA GLY A 445 29.18 -29.44 30.90
C GLY A 445 29.24 -28.53 29.66
N LEU A 446 28.12 -28.20 29.05
CA LEU A 446 28.01 -27.17 28.01
C LEU A 446 27.77 -25.81 28.66
N GLN A 447 28.55 -24.82 28.30
CA GLN A 447 28.38 -23.43 28.73
C GLN A 447 28.39 -22.52 27.51
N LEU A 448 27.36 -21.70 27.38
CA LEU A 448 27.30 -20.65 26.36
C LEU A 448 26.65 -19.36 26.91
N GLN A 449 27.02 -18.26 26.30
CA GLN A 449 26.47 -16.94 26.56
C GLN A 449 25.89 -16.39 25.26
N LEU A 450 24.61 -15.98 25.29
CA LEU A 450 23.95 -15.25 24.23
C LEU A 450 23.77 -13.80 24.69
N GLU A 451 24.27 -12.88 23.90
CA GLU A 451 23.99 -11.45 24.03
C GLU A 451 23.14 -11.00 22.85
N THR A 452 22.11 -10.23 23.12
CA THR A 452 21.26 -9.66 22.07
C THR A 452 21.10 -8.14 22.22
N VAL A 453 20.96 -7.46 21.10
CA VAL A 453 20.67 -6.02 21.01
C VAL A 453 19.46 -5.83 20.12
N LEU A 454 18.33 -5.53 20.74
CA LEU A 454 17.09 -5.21 20.03
C LEU A 454 17.07 -3.73 19.71
N ASP A 455 17.24 -3.37 18.44
CA ASP A 455 17.09 -2.01 17.95
C ASP A 455 15.78 -1.90 17.17
N VAL A 456 14.77 -1.36 17.84
CA VAL A 456 13.43 -1.19 17.25
C VAL A 456 13.40 -0.11 16.16
N THR A 457 14.37 0.81 16.13
CA THR A 457 14.42 1.90 15.15
C THR A 457 14.82 1.41 13.78
N VAL A 458 15.63 0.37 13.71
CA VAL A 458 16.05 -0.30 12.47
C VAL A 458 15.40 -1.69 12.31
N ASN A 459 14.46 -2.04 13.20
CA ASN A 459 13.72 -3.31 13.19
C ASN A 459 14.64 -4.54 13.15
N ARG A 460 15.65 -4.55 14.02
CA ARG A 460 16.72 -5.56 14.00
C ARG A 460 17.04 -6.07 15.39
N LEU A 461 17.28 -7.37 15.48
CA LEU A 461 17.85 -8.05 16.62
C LEU A 461 19.27 -8.52 16.25
N ASP A 462 20.28 -7.84 16.79
CA ASP A 462 21.66 -8.30 16.66
C ASP A 462 21.95 -9.30 17.77
N TYR A 463 22.73 -10.34 17.46
CA TYR A 463 23.13 -11.33 18.45
C TYR A 463 24.63 -11.67 18.39
N THR A 464 25.15 -12.03 19.54
CA THR A 464 26.47 -12.69 19.69
C THR A 464 26.30 -13.87 20.61
N ILE A 465 26.72 -15.05 20.16
CA ILE A 465 26.74 -16.26 20.96
C ILE A 465 28.18 -16.75 21.12
N ASN A 466 28.60 -17.02 22.36
CA ASN A 466 29.91 -17.53 22.71
C ASN A 466 29.73 -18.85 23.47
N VAL A 467 30.41 -19.91 23.03
CA VAL A 467 30.46 -21.20 23.72
C VAL A 467 31.79 -21.27 24.48
N THR A 468 31.70 -21.24 25.80
CA THR A 468 32.87 -21.18 26.70
C THR A 468 33.36 -22.57 27.12
N ALA A 469 32.43 -23.56 27.12
CA ALA A 469 32.78 -24.97 27.38
C ALA A 469 31.85 -25.89 26.55
N GLY A 470 32.32 -27.09 26.21
CA GLY A 470 31.55 -28.13 25.54
C GLY A 470 31.21 -27.85 24.05
N ALA A 471 31.97 -26.99 23.38
CA ALA A 471 31.72 -26.60 22.00
C ALA A 471 31.71 -27.80 21.02
N ASP A 472 32.49 -28.83 21.27
CA ASP A 472 32.59 -30.02 20.41
C ASP A 472 31.37 -30.94 20.56
N GLN A 473 30.57 -30.76 21.60
CA GLN A 473 29.32 -31.48 21.88
C GLN A 473 28.10 -30.75 21.36
N LEU A 474 28.21 -29.48 20.97
CA LEU A 474 27.12 -28.65 20.47
C LEU A 474 26.71 -29.03 19.04
N PHE A 475 25.45 -29.35 18.85
CA PHE A 475 24.88 -29.54 17.51
C PHE A 475 24.29 -28.24 16.95
N ALA A 476 23.50 -27.54 17.77
CA ALA A 476 22.91 -26.24 17.38
C ALA A 476 22.45 -25.45 18.61
N ALA A 477 22.44 -24.12 18.48
CA ALA A 477 21.66 -23.25 19.34
C ALA A 477 20.80 -22.35 18.45
N THR A 478 19.47 -22.37 18.68
CA THR A 478 18.46 -21.82 17.77
C THR A 478 17.54 -20.90 18.55
N LEU A 479 17.18 -19.74 17.98
CA LEU A 479 16.06 -18.96 18.48
C LEU A 479 14.74 -19.51 17.95
N ILE A 480 13.78 -19.68 18.85
CA ILE A 480 12.43 -20.17 18.54
C ILE A 480 11.38 -19.27 19.17
N ILE A 481 10.19 -19.26 18.58
CA ILE A 481 8.99 -18.69 19.19
C ILE A 481 8.18 -19.87 19.75
N ASP A 482 7.82 -19.78 21.02
CA ASP A 482 6.90 -20.74 21.63
C ASP A 482 5.48 -20.45 21.13
N GLY A 483 4.94 -21.39 20.36
CA GLY A 483 3.56 -21.36 19.89
C GLY A 483 2.64 -21.99 20.90
N ALA A 484 2.04 -21.20 21.76
CA ALA A 484 1.10 -21.65 22.81
C ALA A 484 -0.18 -22.38 22.32
N ALA A 485 -0.28 -22.73 21.06
CA ALA A 485 -1.47 -23.34 20.48
C ALA A 485 -1.24 -24.65 19.69
N PHE A 486 0.00 -25.08 19.42
CA PHE A 486 0.24 -26.30 18.63
C PHE A 486 1.41 -27.10 19.18
N GLU A 487 1.08 -28.26 19.69
CA GLU A 487 1.98 -29.25 20.32
C GLU A 487 3.08 -29.84 19.43
N LEU A 488 3.35 -29.32 18.22
CA LEU A 488 4.20 -30.06 17.28
C LEU A 488 5.40 -29.33 16.67
N THR A 489 5.52 -27.99 16.68
CA THR A 489 6.76 -27.34 16.21
C THR A 489 6.87 -25.91 16.75
N ASP A 490 7.83 -25.68 17.64
CA ASP A 490 8.35 -24.34 17.91
C ASP A 490 8.74 -23.70 16.57
N ALA A 491 8.25 -22.50 16.28
CA ALA A 491 8.62 -21.82 15.05
C ALA A 491 10.10 -21.40 15.13
N VAL A 492 10.95 -22.04 14.34
CA VAL A 492 12.37 -21.67 14.23
C VAL A 492 12.49 -20.29 13.62
N VAL A 493 13.12 -19.37 14.35
CA VAL A 493 13.41 -18.02 13.89
C VAL A 493 14.75 -17.98 13.18
N GLU A 494 15.81 -18.46 13.86
CA GLU A 494 17.17 -18.42 13.34
C GLU A 494 18.05 -19.46 14.03
N ASN A 495 18.91 -20.12 13.28
CA ASN A 495 19.94 -20.98 13.80
C ASN A 495 21.20 -20.16 14.11
N LEU A 496 21.45 -19.84 15.38
CA LEU A 496 22.47 -18.89 15.78
C LEU A 496 23.90 -19.43 15.64
N ILE A 497 24.10 -20.72 15.93
CA ILE A 497 25.42 -21.36 15.86
C ILE A 497 25.30 -22.86 15.59
N GLY A 498 26.18 -23.38 14.78
CA GLY A 498 26.26 -24.80 14.42
C GLY A 498 27.42 -25.56 15.08
N PRO A 499 27.59 -26.85 14.72
CA PRO A 499 28.54 -27.76 15.34
C PRO A 499 29.99 -27.25 15.34
N GLY A 500 30.70 -27.48 16.45
CA GLY A 500 32.14 -27.20 16.60
C GLY A 500 32.54 -25.72 16.58
N ARG A 501 31.58 -24.81 16.48
CA ARG A 501 31.85 -23.36 16.52
C ARG A 501 31.83 -22.85 17.97
N ARG A 502 32.82 -22.01 18.31
CA ARG A 502 32.90 -21.38 19.65
C ARG A 502 32.29 -19.99 19.68
N ARG A 503 32.08 -19.37 18.55
CA ARG A 503 31.46 -18.03 18.44
C ARG A 503 30.71 -17.87 17.14
N ALA A 504 29.59 -17.19 17.24
CA ALA A 504 28.88 -16.65 16.08
C ALA A 504 28.26 -15.29 16.44
N ALA A 505 28.04 -14.48 15.43
CA ALA A 505 27.32 -13.22 15.55
C ALA A 505 26.53 -12.99 14.24
N GLY A 506 25.40 -12.35 14.36
CA GLY A 506 24.54 -12.07 13.21
C GLY A 506 23.46 -11.04 13.54
N SER A 507 22.61 -10.79 12.56
CA SER A 507 21.48 -9.87 12.66
C SER A 507 20.23 -10.53 12.11
N ILE A 508 19.14 -10.42 12.84
CA ILE A 508 17.81 -10.93 12.47
C ILE A 508 16.90 -9.74 12.24
N PHE A 509 16.32 -9.60 11.07
CA PHE A 509 15.25 -8.63 10.85
C PHE A 509 13.94 -9.16 11.44
N LEU A 510 13.29 -8.31 12.23
CA LEU A 510 12.09 -8.71 12.97
C LEU A 510 10.89 -8.78 12.05
N SER A 511 10.31 -9.97 11.94
CA SER A 511 8.94 -10.10 11.45
C SER A 511 7.95 -9.57 12.50
N PRO A 512 6.71 -9.19 12.12
CA PRO A 512 5.69 -8.80 13.09
C PRO A 512 5.50 -9.86 14.19
N ALA A 513 5.44 -11.14 13.83
CA ALA A 513 5.29 -12.24 14.77
C ALA A 513 6.45 -12.35 15.76
N LEU A 514 7.71 -12.21 15.29
CA LEU A 514 8.88 -12.23 16.18
C LEU A 514 8.88 -11.03 17.14
N ARG A 515 8.45 -9.87 16.67
CA ARG A 515 8.39 -8.68 17.51
C ARG A 515 7.32 -8.79 18.59
N GLU A 516 6.14 -9.29 18.23
CA GLU A 516 5.07 -9.58 19.18
C GLU A 516 5.54 -10.61 20.21
N ALA A 517 6.18 -11.69 19.77
CA ALA A 517 6.72 -12.71 20.64
C ALA A 517 7.81 -12.17 21.60
N LEU A 518 8.66 -11.23 21.15
CA LEU A 518 9.63 -10.56 22.01
C LEU A 518 8.95 -9.69 23.08
N GLN A 519 7.90 -8.94 22.71
CA GLN A 519 7.13 -8.12 23.65
C GLN A 519 6.39 -8.96 24.70
N GLU A 520 5.92 -10.13 24.30
CA GLU A 520 5.20 -11.09 25.17
C GLU A 520 6.14 -12.08 25.87
N GLN A 521 7.45 -11.91 25.72
CA GLN A 521 8.47 -12.80 26.28
C GLN A 521 8.31 -14.27 25.86
N ARG A 522 7.87 -14.51 24.63
CA ARG A 522 7.69 -15.84 24.03
C ARG A 522 8.82 -16.24 23.08
N VAL A 523 10.00 -15.66 23.22
CA VAL A 523 11.19 -16.04 22.46
C VAL A 523 12.15 -16.80 23.36
N TYR A 524 12.64 -17.92 22.85
CA TYR A 524 13.48 -18.85 23.62
C TYR A 524 14.73 -19.20 22.84
N LEU A 525 15.81 -19.45 23.57
CA LEU A 525 16.99 -20.13 23.07
C LEU A 525 16.81 -21.64 23.28
N LYS A 526 16.84 -22.42 22.20
CA LYS A 526 16.81 -23.90 22.23
C LYS A 526 18.17 -24.45 21.85
N VAL A 527 18.73 -25.26 22.71
CA VAL A 527 20.09 -25.79 22.61
C VAL A 527 20.04 -27.29 22.41
N PHE A 528 20.75 -27.80 21.42
CA PHE A 528 20.92 -29.20 21.10
C PHE A 528 22.40 -29.59 21.22
N ALA A 529 22.70 -30.58 22.02
CA ALA A 529 24.06 -31.10 22.22
C ALA A 529 24.03 -32.59 22.56
N GLU A 530 25.19 -33.26 22.42
CA GLU A 530 25.32 -34.72 22.59
C GLU A 530 24.87 -35.20 24.00
N MET A 531 25.12 -34.39 25.01
CA MET A 531 24.82 -34.70 26.42
C MET A 531 23.44 -34.20 26.89
N LEU A 532 22.67 -33.56 25.99
CA LEU A 532 21.33 -33.05 26.29
C LEU A 532 20.25 -34.00 25.78
N PRO A 533 19.02 -33.90 26.28
CA PRO A 533 17.89 -34.65 25.73
C PRO A 533 17.74 -34.41 24.21
N VAL A 534 17.29 -35.40 23.46
CA VAL A 534 17.09 -35.34 22.01
C VAL A 534 16.19 -34.16 21.61
N ALA A 535 15.19 -33.82 22.44
CA ALA A 535 14.32 -32.67 22.23
C ALA A 535 15.01 -31.30 22.42
N GLY A 536 16.28 -31.29 22.88
CA GLY A 536 16.99 -30.09 23.27
C GLY A 536 16.54 -29.51 24.63
N VAL A 537 17.24 -28.46 25.08
CA VAL A 537 16.89 -27.71 26.29
C VAL A 537 16.58 -26.28 25.92
N THR A 538 15.51 -25.75 26.48
CA THR A 538 14.97 -24.42 26.16
C THR A 538 15.17 -23.47 27.33
N ARG A 539 15.56 -22.24 27.05
CA ARG A 539 15.65 -21.11 28.00
C ARG A 539 14.99 -19.88 27.40
N GLN A 540 14.10 -19.26 28.15
CA GLN A 540 13.43 -18.03 27.75
C GLN A 540 14.45 -16.88 27.62
N LEU A 541 14.32 -16.07 26.58
CA LEU A 541 15.04 -14.80 26.50
C LEU A 541 14.48 -13.83 27.55
N PRO A 542 15.36 -13.11 28.26
CA PRO A 542 14.95 -12.13 29.25
C PRO A 542 14.14 -10.96 28.67
#